data_d3b79207a688b08d8ceb7c3c9a5d823a
#
_entry.id   d3b79207a688b08d8ceb7c3c9a5d823a
#
_cell.length_a   1.000
_cell.length_b   1.000
_cell.length_c   1.000
_cell.angle_alpha   90.00
_cell.angle_beta   90.00
_cell.angle_gamma   90.00
#
_symmetry.space_group_name_H-M   'P 1'
#
loop_
_entity.id
_entity.type
_entity.pdbx_description
1 polymer ?
#
loop_
_entity_poly.entity_id
_entity_poly.type
_entity_poly.pdbx_seq_one_letter_code
_entity_poly.pdbx_strand_id
1 'polypeptide(L)'
;MKTVVLCFILFFHNPNSLEDLITSLEIRSSEEISNYFDSNSKIIINEKVSKGNKFQLTKTLDNFFTENNLREFKIIHKGDSQNNIIYMLAEYSSNDDIYKVFLTLLKDEKKYIIQKFKIDIRE
;
A
#
# COMPACT_ATOMS: atom_id res chain seq x y z
N MET A 1 35.97 -9.36 7.06
CA MET A 1 35.48 -9.15 8.41
C MET A 1 34.55 -7.96 8.52
N LYS A 2 34.95 -6.82 8.00
CA LYS A 2 34.10 -5.62 8.06
C LYS A 2 32.85 -5.75 7.20
N THR A 3 32.92 -6.50 6.13
CA THR A 3 31.78 -6.72 5.24
C THR A 3 30.66 -7.52 5.91
N VAL A 4 31.01 -8.37 6.86
CA VAL A 4 30.02 -9.17 7.59
C VAL A 4 29.14 -8.27 8.46
N VAL A 5 29.72 -7.22 9.04
CA VAL A 5 28.99 -6.28 9.88
C VAL A 5 27.96 -5.49 9.06
N LEU A 6 28.32 -5.09 7.86
CA LEU A 6 27.42 -4.35 6.98
C LEU A 6 26.23 -5.21 6.55
N CYS A 7 26.47 -6.48 6.22
CA CYS A 7 25.39 -7.39 5.87
C CYS A 7 24.43 -7.58 7.04
N PHE A 8 24.97 -7.61 8.25
CA PHE A 8 24.18 -7.82 9.46
C PHE A 8 23.20 -6.67 9.67
N ILE A 9 23.60 -5.44 9.39
CA ILE A 9 22.76 -4.26 9.58
C ILE A 9 21.51 -4.32 8.71
N LEU A 10 21.60 -4.91 7.53
CA LEU A 10 20.48 -5.02 6.61
C LEU A 10 19.34 -5.90 7.14
N PHE A 11 19.65 -6.81 8.08
CA PHE A 11 18.62 -7.69 8.65
C PHE A 11 17.75 -7.01 9.70
N PHE A 12 18.08 -5.80 10.10
CA PHE A 12 17.25 -5.07 11.06
C PHE A 12 16.18 -4.24 10.40
N HIS A 13 16.09 -4.31 9.09
CA HIS A 13 15.06 -3.64 8.34
C HIS A 13 13.69 -4.23 8.70
N ASN A 14 12.73 -3.37 9.05
CA ASN A 14 11.38 -3.80 9.41
C ASN A 14 10.49 -3.79 8.16
N PRO A 15 10.13 -4.96 7.61
CA PRO A 15 9.34 -5.01 6.37
C PRO A 15 7.89 -4.60 6.52
N ASN A 16 7.44 -4.30 7.75
CA ASN A 16 6.07 -3.86 8.01
C ASN A 16 6.00 -2.42 8.49
N SER A 17 7.05 -1.63 8.26
CA SER A 17 7.03 -0.23 8.66
C SER A 17 6.18 0.59 7.70
N LEU A 18 5.72 1.75 8.15
CA LEU A 18 4.96 2.65 7.31
C LEU A 18 5.79 3.15 6.13
N GLU A 19 7.08 3.39 6.36
CA GLU A 19 7.98 3.82 5.29
C GLU A 19 8.12 2.77 4.21
N ASP A 20 8.19 1.51 4.59
CA ASP A 20 8.28 0.42 3.63
C ASP A 20 6.98 0.28 2.83
N LEU A 21 5.84 0.48 3.48
CA LEU A 21 4.57 0.48 2.76
C LEU A 21 4.55 1.59 1.73
N ILE A 22 4.97 2.78 2.11
CA ILE A 22 5.01 3.92 1.18
C ILE A 22 5.92 3.60 0.00
N THR A 23 7.09 3.04 0.25
CA THR A 23 8.00 2.63 -0.82
C THR A 23 7.34 1.61 -1.74
N SER A 24 6.65 0.62 -1.16
CA SER A 24 5.93 -0.40 -1.94
C SER A 24 4.86 0.22 -2.83
N LEU A 25 4.18 1.24 -2.33
CA LEU A 25 3.17 1.97 -3.12
C LEU A 25 3.84 2.76 -4.25
N GLU A 26 4.96 3.39 -3.96
CA GLU A 26 5.69 4.16 -4.97
C GLU A 26 6.20 3.30 -6.12
N ILE A 27 6.71 2.13 -5.82
CA ILE A 27 7.21 1.21 -6.85
C ILE A 27 6.12 0.32 -7.43
N ARG A 28 4.92 0.41 -6.89
CA ARG A 28 3.76 -0.36 -7.34
C ARG A 28 4.00 -1.87 -7.27
N SER A 29 4.55 -2.31 -6.16
CA SER A 29 4.79 -3.72 -5.92
C SER A 29 3.59 -4.33 -5.21
N SER A 30 2.71 -4.98 -5.95
CA SER A 30 1.56 -5.64 -5.36
C SER A 30 1.97 -6.72 -4.38
N GLU A 31 3.05 -7.41 -4.66
CA GLU A 31 3.56 -8.43 -3.77
C GLU A 31 4.01 -7.87 -2.43
N GLU A 32 4.76 -6.77 -2.43
CA GLU A 32 5.20 -6.14 -1.18
C GLU A 32 4.06 -5.50 -0.44
N ILE A 33 3.13 -4.86 -1.14
CA ILE A 33 1.93 -4.28 -0.53
C ILE A 33 1.12 -5.38 0.16
N SER A 34 1.09 -6.58 -0.41
CA SER A 34 0.32 -7.69 0.12
C SER A 34 0.75 -8.12 1.53
N ASN A 35 1.97 -7.78 1.93
CA ASN A 35 2.44 -8.07 3.28
C ASN A 35 1.64 -7.31 4.34
N TYR A 36 0.88 -6.30 3.93
CA TYR A 36 0.08 -5.47 4.82
C TYR A 36 -1.39 -5.85 4.81
N PHE A 37 -1.79 -6.87 4.04
CA PHE A 37 -3.16 -7.36 4.02
C PHE A 37 -3.37 -8.43 5.09
N ASP A 38 -4.58 -8.45 5.65
CA ASP A 38 -5.05 -9.56 6.47
C ASP A 38 -6.40 -10.03 5.94
N SER A 39 -7.06 -10.93 6.67
CA SER A 39 -8.33 -11.51 6.22
C SER A 39 -9.48 -10.50 6.14
N ASN A 40 -9.32 -9.35 6.77
CA ASN A 40 -10.35 -8.30 6.78
C ASN A 40 -10.06 -7.14 5.82
N SER A 41 -8.93 -7.20 5.14
CA SER A 41 -8.56 -6.16 4.18
C SER A 41 -9.49 -6.17 2.99
N LYS A 42 -9.71 -4.99 2.41
CA LYS A 42 -10.48 -4.90 1.18
C LYS A 42 -9.88 -3.85 0.25
N ILE A 43 -10.06 -4.08 -1.03
CA ILE A 43 -9.64 -3.15 -2.08
C ILE A 43 -10.90 -2.70 -2.79
N ILE A 44 -11.03 -1.41 -3.03
CA ILE A 44 -12.16 -0.84 -3.76
C ILE A 44 -11.59 -0.04 -4.92
N ILE A 45 -11.85 -0.50 -6.13
CA ILE A 45 -11.35 0.16 -7.34
C ILE A 45 -12.55 0.61 -8.17
N ASN A 46 -12.69 1.92 -8.33
CA ASN A 46 -13.80 2.52 -9.06
C ASN A 46 -15.14 1.93 -8.60
N GLU A 47 -15.31 1.92 -7.28
CA GLU A 47 -16.52 1.46 -6.59
C GLU A 47 -16.70 -0.07 -6.56
N LYS A 48 -15.84 -0.81 -7.22
CA LYS A 48 -15.90 -2.27 -7.19
C LYS A 48 -15.11 -2.80 -5.99
N VAL A 49 -15.79 -3.51 -5.11
CA VAL A 49 -15.20 -4.04 -3.87
C VAL A 49 -14.62 -5.41 -4.13
N SER A 50 -13.39 -5.61 -3.70
CA SER A 50 -12.72 -6.92 -3.71
C SER A 50 -12.36 -7.31 -2.29
N LYS A 51 -12.80 -8.47 -1.89
CA LYS A 51 -12.47 -9.10 -0.61
C LYS A 51 -12.00 -10.52 -0.92
N GLY A 52 -11.31 -11.09 0.00
CA GLY A 52 -10.87 -12.46 -0.17
C GLY A 52 -9.57 -12.68 0.56
N ASN A 53 -8.88 -13.73 0.19
CA ASN A 53 -7.60 -14.00 0.80
C ASN A 53 -6.53 -13.09 0.21
N LYS A 54 -5.37 -13.13 0.83
CA LYS A 54 -4.23 -12.31 0.44
C LYS A 54 -3.86 -12.48 -1.04
N PHE A 55 -3.92 -13.71 -1.52
CA PHE A 55 -3.59 -14.01 -2.91
C PHE A 55 -4.53 -13.30 -3.88
N GLN A 56 -5.83 -13.34 -3.60
CA GLN A 56 -6.84 -12.71 -4.44
C GLN A 56 -6.71 -11.19 -4.44
N LEU A 57 -6.47 -10.61 -3.26
CA LEU A 57 -6.27 -9.17 -3.16
C LEU A 57 -5.01 -8.72 -3.89
N THR A 58 -3.94 -9.49 -3.77
CA THR A 58 -2.70 -9.19 -4.47
C THR A 58 -2.90 -9.20 -5.97
N LYS A 59 -3.64 -10.17 -6.47
CA LYS A 59 -3.93 -10.29 -7.90
C LYS A 59 -4.78 -9.12 -8.40
N THR A 60 -5.78 -8.72 -7.61
CA THR A 60 -6.61 -7.56 -7.96
C THR A 60 -5.78 -6.31 -8.11
N LEU A 61 -4.88 -6.09 -7.16
CA LEU A 61 -4.02 -4.92 -7.17
C LEU A 61 -3.01 -4.97 -8.31
N ASP A 62 -2.44 -6.14 -8.55
CA ASP A 62 -1.49 -6.33 -9.64
C ASP A 62 -2.12 -6.04 -11.00
N ASN A 63 -3.34 -6.51 -11.21
CA ASN A 63 -4.07 -6.24 -12.44
C ASN A 63 -4.27 -4.73 -12.62
N PHE A 64 -4.64 -4.04 -11.55
CA PHE A 64 -4.82 -2.59 -11.63
C PHE A 64 -3.52 -1.90 -12.04
N PHE A 65 -2.42 -2.26 -11.43
CA PHE A 65 -1.13 -1.64 -11.73
C PHE A 65 -0.67 -1.92 -13.16
N THR A 66 -0.88 -3.13 -13.66
CA THR A 66 -0.43 -3.50 -15.00
C THR A 66 -1.33 -2.93 -16.08
N GLU A 67 -2.62 -2.78 -15.82
CA GLU A 67 -3.56 -2.29 -16.81
C GLU A 67 -3.54 -0.78 -16.99
N ASN A 68 -3.11 -0.03 -15.99
CA ASN A 68 -3.27 1.42 -15.99
C ASN A 68 -2.00 2.21 -16.21
N ASN A 69 -0.88 1.54 -16.40
CA ASN A 69 0.36 2.18 -16.82
C ASN A 69 0.73 3.38 -15.94
N LEU A 70 0.70 3.19 -14.64
CA LEU A 70 0.94 4.26 -13.69
C LEU A 70 2.42 4.65 -13.67
N ARG A 71 2.68 5.92 -13.43
CA ARG A 71 4.03 6.49 -13.48
C ARG A 71 4.50 7.08 -12.16
N GLU A 72 3.57 7.64 -11.40
CA GLU A 72 3.93 8.45 -10.25
C GLU A 72 2.97 8.21 -9.11
N PHE A 73 3.48 8.22 -7.90
CA PHE A 73 2.70 8.15 -6.67
C PHE A 73 3.04 9.35 -5.82
N LYS A 74 2.02 10.03 -5.32
CA LYS A 74 2.20 11.25 -4.54
C LYS A 74 1.29 11.21 -3.33
N ILE A 75 1.86 11.40 -2.14
CA ILE A 75 1.05 11.53 -0.92
C ILE A 75 0.57 12.97 -0.81
N ILE A 76 -0.74 13.14 -0.66
CA ILE A 76 -1.36 14.45 -0.50
C ILE A 76 -1.48 14.80 0.98
N HIS A 77 -1.92 13.83 1.79
CA HIS A 77 -2.14 14.06 3.21
C HIS A 77 -2.07 12.75 3.96
N LYS A 78 -1.52 12.80 5.16
CA LYS A 78 -1.41 11.65 6.04
C LYS A 78 -1.77 12.11 7.44
N GLY A 79 -2.58 11.34 8.14
CA GLY A 79 -3.01 11.72 9.48
C GLY A 79 -3.34 10.53 10.34
N ASP A 80 -3.42 10.80 11.63
CA ASP A 80 -3.80 9.81 12.64
C ASP A 80 -5.18 10.13 13.13
N SER A 81 -5.97 9.09 13.34
CA SER A 81 -7.21 9.23 14.07
C SER A 81 -7.07 8.48 15.41
N GLN A 82 -8.09 8.55 16.23
CA GLN A 82 -8.12 7.79 17.46
C GLN A 82 -8.20 6.29 17.14
N ASN A 83 -7.92 5.43 18.10
CA ASN A 83 -8.03 3.97 17.96
C ASN A 83 -7.00 3.35 17.03
N ASN A 84 -5.82 3.96 16.95
CA ASN A 84 -4.71 3.40 16.16
C ASN A 84 -4.99 3.29 14.67
N ILE A 85 -5.87 4.14 14.16
CA ILE A 85 -6.16 4.20 12.73
C ILE A 85 -5.34 5.32 12.10
N ILE A 86 -4.65 4.99 11.02
CA ILE A 86 -3.90 5.96 10.22
C ILE A 86 -4.59 6.03 8.87
N TYR A 87 -4.74 7.23 8.34
CA TYR A 87 -5.27 7.38 7.00
C TYR A 87 -4.29 8.14 6.12
N MET A 88 -4.38 7.85 4.85
CA MET A 88 -3.50 8.47 3.86
C MET A 88 -4.32 8.78 2.61
N LEU A 89 -4.18 10.01 2.14
CA LEU A 89 -4.71 10.43 0.86
C LEU A 89 -3.54 10.58 -0.08
N ALA A 90 -3.65 9.99 -1.26
CA ALA A 90 -2.57 9.99 -2.22
C ALA A 90 -3.14 9.98 -3.62
N GLU A 91 -2.26 10.04 -4.60
CA GLU A 91 -2.63 9.96 -6.01
C GLU A 91 -1.64 9.10 -6.75
N TYR A 92 -2.17 8.26 -7.64
CA TYR A 92 -1.38 7.67 -8.73
C TYR A 92 -1.70 8.44 -9.99
N SER A 93 -0.71 8.65 -10.83
CA SER A 93 -0.95 9.28 -12.12
C SER A 93 -0.37 8.46 -13.25
N SER A 94 -1.05 8.49 -14.38
CA SER A 94 -0.57 7.96 -15.65
C SER A 94 -0.42 9.16 -16.60
N ASN A 95 -0.16 8.91 -17.88
CA ASN A 95 -0.09 10.01 -18.84
C ASN A 95 -1.42 10.74 -18.98
N ASP A 96 -2.53 10.01 -18.87
CA ASP A 96 -3.85 10.53 -19.18
C ASP A 96 -4.75 10.73 -17.96
N ASP A 97 -4.47 9.99 -16.89
CA ASP A 97 -5.42 9.91 -15.77
C ASP A 97 -4.75 10.13 -14.43
N ILE A 98 -5.56 10.58 -13.50
CA ILE A 98 -5.17 10.67 -12.09
C ILE A 98 -6.14 9.79 -11.31
N TYR A 99 -5.59 9.00 -10.39
CA TYR A 99 -6.37 8.13 -9.52
C TYR A 99 -6.19 8.57 -8.10
N LYS A 100 -7.31 8.87 -7.44
CA LYS A 100 -7.29 9.21 -6.01
C LYS A 100 -7.17 7.93 -5.21
N VAL A 101 -6.30 7.95 -4.23
CA VAL A 101 -6.07 6.81 -3.33
C VAL A 101 -6.44 7.21 -1.92
N PHE A 102 -7.28 6.41 -1.28
CA PHE A 102 -7.58 6.59 0.12
C PHE A 102 -7.26 5.27 0.83
N LEU A 103 -6.31 5.34 1.74
CA LEU A 103 -5.82 4.17 2.45
C LEU A 103 -6.10 4.33 3.93
N THR A 104 -6.73 3.33 4.54
CA THR A 104 -6.86 3.29 6.00
C THR A 104 -6.07 2.11 6.51
N LEU A 105 -5.26 2.38 7.52
CA LEU A 105 -4.37 1.41 8.13
C LEU A 105 -4.70 1.26 9.60
N LEU A 106 -4.64 0.06 10.08
CA LEU A 106 -4.70 -0.22 11.51
C LEU A 106 -3.27 -0.47 12.00
N LYS A 107 -2.88 0.26 13.03
CA LYS A 107 -1.60 0.00 13.68
C LYS A 107 -1.85 -0.97 14.83
N ASP A 108 -1.35 -2.18 14.68
CA ASP A 108 -1.47 -3.23 15.69
C ASP A 108 -0.09 -3.56 16.21
N GLU A 109 0.21 -3.06 17.41
CA GLU A 109 1.55 -3.15 17.98
C GLU A 109 2.57 -2.50 17.06
N LYS A 110 3.44 -3.29 16.42
CA LYS A 110 4.46 -2.77 15.52
C LYS A 110 4.12 -3.03 14.06
N LYS A 111 2.93 -3.55 13.79
CA LYS A 111 2.49 -3.88 12.44
C LYS A 111 1.49 -2.87 11.94
N TYR A 112 1.49 -2.68 10.63
CA TYR A 112 0.46 -1.90 9.95
C TYR A 112 -0.33 -2.85 9.08
N ILE A 113 -1.64 -2.76 9.17
CA ILE A 113 -2.54 -3.62 8.41
C ILE A 113 -3.43 -2.71 7.57
N ILE A 114 -3.49 -2.98 6.28
CA ILE A 114 -4.39 -2.24 5.40
C ILE A 114 -5.81 -2.72 5.65
N GLN A 115 -6.67 -1.83 6.14
CA GLN A 115 -8.08 -2.12 6.30
C GLN A 115 -8.82 -1.91 5.00
N LYS A 116 -8.52 -0.78 4.33
CA LYS A 116 -9.19 -0.41 3.09
C LYS A 116 -8.20 0.30 2.18
N PHE A 117 -8.19 -0.13 0.93
CA PHE A 117 -7.38 0.47 -0.11
C PHE A 117 -8.36 0.89 -1.21
N LYS A 118 -8.69 2.15 -1.25
CA LYS A 118 -9.68 2.66 -2.20
C LYS A 118 -9.00 3.47 -3.28
N ILE A 119 -9.28 3.14 -4.54
CA ILE A 119 -8.71 3.80 -5.70
C ILE A 119 -9.86 4.22 -6.61
N ASP A 120 -9.93 5.50 -6.94
CA ASP A 120 -10.95 6.03 -7.81
C ASP A 120 -10.33 6.91 -8.88
N ILE A 121 -10.76 6.71 -10.11
CA ILE A 121 -10.34 7.60 -11.19
C ILE A 121 -10.93 8.99 -10.94
N ARG A 122 -10.10 10.00 -11.13
CA ARG A 122 -10.51 11.39 -10.94
C ARG A 122 -11.06 11.92 -12.24
N GLU A 123 -12.28 12.40 -12.17
CA GLU A 123 -12.96 12.97 -13.35
C GLU A 123 -12.88 14.49 -13.39
#